data_7d4623358fd9de367dc7c5174cab4434
#
_entry.id   7d4623358fd9de367dc7c5174cab4434
#
_cell.length_a   1.000
_cell.length_b   1.000
_cell.length_c   1.000
_cell.angle_alpha   90.00
_cell.angle_beta   90.00
_cell.angle_gamma   90.00
#
_symmetry.space_group_name_H-M   'P 1'
#
loop_
_entity.id
_entity.type
_entity.pdbx_description
1 polymer ?
#
loop_
_entity_poly.entity_id
_entity_poly.type
_entity_poly.pdbx_seq_one_letter_code
_entity_poly.pdbx_strand_id
1 'polypeptide(L)'
;MKLSLKVIVFLLPLVSLSQIKLTQEVPISILLDSINHQIIYHTSTSIHRLDLSSLKIISSRKIKNSKTSNFSTILKRNKLLFLENRGGDILALNSNDSLVKIDNSDISNFFIGSNHFIRNDTIFKHGGYGYWTQSNFLTYFEDFTKEWQIYPISQKSEIPPDIASHVSLLINDSYYFFGGASINENESRVVTKLNEEVWSYSFKNKRWHLSGTFLRDHIIPIYTSFIKGTKLFILDEQRRIYEIDILNNSLTKYKIAPILYRFIKEIKPIYYKGLVYFLDDLGNINKISITELTKEVEEITIFYKNQNFLQIVLIVAFFSIVFFIIFYSYKEYENNKKLKLLENGIRFKDKFIELEELSIAIIRMVERKEAELSKVYDLVQKNHLSKIQNERIKNQFIDQINMKLSVLTGKKEDFLIVSKSNFDKRYKTISINKSIFGKLF
;
A
#
# COMPACT_ATOMS: atom_id res chain seq x y z
N MET A 1 70.46 7.57 -18.78
CA MET A 1 69.01 7.50 -18.80
C MET A 1 68.55 6.77 -17.52
N LYS A 2 68.12 7.54 -16.48
CA LYS A 2 67.72 6.97 -15.18
C LYS A 2 66.16 6.80 -15.23
N LEU A 3 65.71 5.54 -15.18
CA LEU A 3 64.28 5.19 -15.00
C LEU A 3 63.98 5.30 -13.51
N SER A 4 63.17 6.29 -13.11
CA SER A 4 62.64 6.39 -11.76
C SER A 4 61.36 5.54 -11.66
N LEU A 5 61.42 4.42 -10.96
CA LEU A 5 60.29 3.57 -10.62
C LEU A 5 59.46 4.25 -9.54
N LYS A 6 58.33 4.88 -9.92
CA LYS A 6 57.35 5.38 -8.94
C LYS A 6 56.53 4.19 -8.45
N VAL A 7 56.85 3.71 -7.25
CA VAL A 7 56.01 2.78 -6.51
C VAL A 7 54.77 3.54 -6.04
N ILE A 8 53.63 3.31 -6.69
CA ILE A 8 52.35 3.75 -6.20
C ILE A 8 51.90 2.75 -5.12
N VAL A 9 52.11 3.12 -3.85
CA VAL A 9 51.55 2.40 -2.72
C VAL A 9 50.04 2.73 -2.72
N PHE A 10 49.23 1.81 -3.18
CA PHE A 10 47.76 1.83 -2.97
C PHE A 10 47.54 1.57 -1.48
N LEU A 11 47.33 2.60 -0.70
CA LEU A 11 46.71 2.52 0.61
C LEU A 11 45.23 2.13 0.42
N LEU A 12 44.96 0.84 0.31
CA LEU A 12 43.62 0.30 0.54
C LEU A 12 43.28 0.62 2.01
N PRO A 13 42.16 1.22 2.30
CA PRO A 13 41.68 1.33 3.66
C PRO A 13 41.48 -0.09 4.16
N LEU A 14 42.40 -0.57 5.00
CA LEU A 14 42.20 -1.75 5.80
C LEU A 14 41.03 -1.45 6.72
N VAL A 15 39.84 -1.85 6.30
CA VAL A 15 38.68 -1.97 7.19
C VAL A 15 39.13 -2.97 8.22
N SER A 16 39.60 -2.50 9.39
CA SER A 16 39.97 -3.36 10.50
C SER A 16 38.68 -4.02 11.00
N LEU A 17 38.40 -5.20 10.47
CA LEU A 17 37.42 -6.11 11.03
C LEU A 17 37.98 -6.50 12.42
N SER A 18 37.49 -5.83 13.45
CA SER A 18 37.79 -6.21 14.84
C SER A 18 37.15 -7.56 15.09
N GLN A 19 37.91 -8.63 14.93
CA GLN A 19 37.50 -10.01 15.20
C GLN A 19 37.90 -10.38 16.61
N ILE A 20 36.94 -10.89 17.36
CA ILE A 20 37.27 -11.54 18.66
C ILE A 20 36.91 -13.00 18.53
N LYS A 21 37.90 -13.84 18.65
CA LYS A 21 37.70 -15.28 18.76
C LYS A 21 36.98 -15.55 20.08
N LEU A 22 35.69 -15.87 19.98
CA LEU A 22 34.92 -16.34 21.11
C LEU A 22 35.48 -17.72 21.54
N THR A 23 35.18 -18.11 22.76
CA THR A 23 35.58 -19.38 23.36
C THR A 23 35.42 -20.58 22.41
N GLN A 24 35.96 -21.74 22.74
CA GLN A 24 35.87 -22.96 21.91
C GLN A 24 34.40 -23.43 21.63
N GLU A 25 33.40 -22.85 22.31
CA GLU A 25 31.99 -23.19 22.14
C GLU A 25 31.30 -22.20 21.18
N VAL A 26 30.60 -22.74 20.23
CA VAL A 26 29.82 -21.94 19.25
C VAL A 26 28.65 -21.25 19.96
N PRO A 27 28.45 -19.95 19.79
CA PRO A 27 27.26 -19.26 20.27
C PRO A 27 25.97 -19.86 19.68
N ILE A 28 24.92 -19.91 20.49
CA ILE A 28 23.59 -20.42 20.11
C ILE A 28 22.65 -19.24 19.80
N SER A 29 22.79 -18.14 20.51
CA SER A 29 22.07 -16.91 20.23
C SER A 29 22.83 -15.67 20.64
N ILE A 30 22.52 -14.54 20.02
CA ILE A 30 23.01 -13.22 20.38
C ILE A 30 21.82 -12.28 20.64
N LEU A 31 21.95 -11.42 21.63
CA LEU A 31 20.95 -10.43 22.03
C LEU A 31 21.57 -9.07 22.27
N LEU A 32 20.80 -8.02 22.03
CA LEU A 32 21.17 -6.66 22.39
C LEU A 32 20.62 -6.26 23.75
N ASP A 33 21.50 -5.89 24.66
CA ASP A 33 21.17 -5.12 25.84
C ASP A 33 21.47 -3.64 25.57
N SER A 34 20.49 -2.93 25.02
CA SER A 34 20.63 -1.54 24.60
C SER A 34 20.79 -0.57 25.79
N ILE A 35 20.29 -0.95 26.97
CA ILE A 35 20.37 -0.14 28.19
C ILE A 35 21.80 -0.12 28.71
N ASN A 36 22.44 -1.30 28.79
CA ASN A 36 23.80 -1.43 29.30
C ASN A 36 24.86 -1.35 28.18
N HIS A 37 24.49 -1.10 26.95
CA HIS A 37 25.37 -1.08 25.77
C HIS A 37 26.19 -2.35 25.60
N GLN A 38 25.54 -3.51 25.68
CA GLN A 38 26.17 -4.82 25.65
C GLN A 38 25.55 -5.76 24.63
N ILE A 39 26.35 -6.68 24.11
CA ILE A 39 25.87 -7.89 23.45
C ILE A 39 25.90 -9.01 24.48
N ILE A 40 24.77 -9.69 24.63
CA ILE A 40 24.68 -10.91 25.41
C ILE A 40 24.62 -12.07 24.42
N TYR A 41 25.52 -13.04 24.57
CA TYR A 41 25.41 -14.29 23.85
C TYR A 41 25.51 -15.47 24.80
N HIS A 42 24.90 -16.57 24.46
CA HIS A 42 25.03 -17.80 25.21
C HIS A 42 25.55 -18.94 24.33
N THR A 43 26.30 -19.80 24.95
CA THR A 43 26.75 -21.08 24.41
C THR A 43 25.97 -22.22 25.08
N SER A 44 26.31 -23.46 24.79
CA SER A 44 25.66 -24.60 25.43
C SER A 44 25.87 -24.62 26.96
N THR A 45 26.91 -24.00 27.50
CA THR A 45 27.29 -24.07 28.91
C THR A 45 27.54 -22.72 29.58
N SER A 46 27.49 -21.62 28.84
CA SER A 46 27.93 -20.33 29.37
C SER A 46 27.11 -19.15 28.80
N ILE A 47 27.04 -18.07 29.57
CA ILE A 47 26.52 -16.76 29.14
C ILE A 47 27.69 -15.79 29.19
N HIS A 48 27.80 -15.00 28.13
CA HIS A 48 28.85 -13.99 28.02
C HIS A 48 28.22 -12.63 27.71
N ARG A 49 28.84 -11.59 28.28
CA ARG A 49 28.47 -10.19 27.98
C ARG A 49 29.68 -9.49 27.38
N LEU A 50 29.46 -8.83 26.25
CA LEU A 50 30.48 -8.06 25.54
C LEU A 50 30.11 -6.59 25.55
N ASP A 51 31.12 -5.76 25.69
CA ASP A 51 30.97 -4.32 25.40
C ASP A 51 30.75 -4.09 23.90
N LEU A 52 29.73 -3.33 23.54
CA LEU A 52 29.37 -3.06 22.14
C LEU A 52 30.46 -2.30 21.38
N SER A 53 31.22 -1.45 22.03
CA SER A 53 32.24 -0.62 21.38
C SER A 53 33.49 -1.39 21.05
N SER A 54 34.00 -2.08 22.06
CA SER A 54 35.30 -2.83 21.99
C SER A 54 35.11 -4.28 21.58
N LEU A 55 33.91 -4.85 21.67
CA LEU A 55 33.60 -6.27 21.56
C LEU A 55 34.35 -7.15 22.56
N LYS A 56 34.89 -6.59 23.63
CA LYS A 56 35.59 -7.35 24.67
C LYS A 56 34.62 -7.98 25.66
N ILE A 57 34.91 -9.17 26.11
CA ILE A 57 34.15 -9.86 27.14
C ILE A 57 34.28 -9.09 28.46
N ILE A 58 33.16 -8.61 28.97
CA ILE A 58 33.05 -7.93 30.27
C ILE A 58 32.86 -8.96 31.39
N SER A 59 32.04 -9.96 31.14
CA SER A 59 31.73 -11.01 32.10
C SER A 59 31.37 -12.31 31.42
N SER A 60 31.64 -13.40 32.11
CA SER A 60 31.27 -14.75 31.73
C SER A 60 30.71 -15.49 32.93
N ARG A 61 29.60 -16.20 32.71
CA ARG A 61 28.93 -16.96 33.73
C ARG A 61 28.64 -18.37 33.21
N LYS A 62 29.13 -19.40 33.89
CA LYS A 62 28.83 -20.80 33.53
C LYS A 62 27.39 -21.16 33.95
N ILE A 63 26.73 -21.93 33.12
CA ILE A 63 25.42 -22.50 33.42
C ILE A 63 25.65 -23.92 33.98
N LYS A 64 25.14 -24.17 35.18
CA LYS A 64 25.21 -25.47 35.80
C LYS A 64 23.99 -26.32 35.40
N ASN A 65 24.22 -27.62 35.22
CA ASN A 65 23.19 -28.65 35.09
C ASN A 65 22.22 -28.54 33.91
N SER A 66 22.60 -27.86 32.84
CA SER A 66 21.74 -27.83 31.63
C SER A 66 22.55 -27.64 30.35
N LYS A 67 22.07 -28.27 29.27
CA LYS A 67 22.49 -27.99 27.90
C LYS A 67 21.47 -27.04 27.28
N THR A 68 21.90 -25.85 26.90
CA THR A 68 21.02 -24.81 26.36
C THR A 68 20.88 -24.81 24.83
N SER A 69 21.30 -25.90 24.18
CA SER A 69 21.34 -26.00 22.73
C SER A 69 19.95 -25.85 22.04
N ASN A 70 18.85 -26.05 22.75
CA ASN A 70 17.50 -26.00 22.25
C ASN A 70 16.71 -24.77 22.75
N PHE A 71 17.40 -23.74 23.22
CA PHE A 71 16.76 -22.54 23.74
C PHE A 71 17.03 -21.33 22.86
N SER A 72 15.97 -20.57 22.59
CA SER A 72 16.10 -19.17 22.22
C SER A 72 16.14 -18.31 23.49
N THR A 73 16.70 -17.10 23.36
CA THR A 73 16.80 -16.20 24.51
C THR A 73 16.05 -14.90 24.24
N ILE A 74 15.54 -14.32 25.33
CA ILE A 74 14.85 -13.04 25.31
C ILE A 74 15.25 -12.21 26.54
N LEU A 75 15.37 -10.90 26.37
CA LEU A 75 15.71 -9.99 27.47
C LEU A 75 14.44 -9.27 27.93
N LYS A 76 13.96 -9.58 29.14
CA LYS A 76 12.78 -8.94 29.77
C LYS A 76 13.20 -8.25 31.05
N ARG A 77 12.99 -6.93 31.20
CA ARG A 77 13.40 -6.15 32.38
C ARG A 77 14.84 -6.42 32.82
N ASN A 78 15.75 -6.44 31.90
CA ASN A 78 17.19 -6.78 32.15
C ASN A 78 17.43 -8.21 32.67
N LYS A 79 16.40 -9.06 32.68
CA LYS A 79 16.55 -10.49 33.00
C LYS A 79 16.63 -11.29 31.71
N LEU A 80 17.67 -12.09 31.57
CA LEU A 80 17.81 -13.05 30.49
C LEU A 80 16.91 -14.24 30.78
N LEU A 81 15.97 -14.51 29.89
CA LEU A 81 15.10 -15.67 29.93
C LEU A 81 15.44 -16.61 28.78
N PHE A 82 15.29 -17.88 29.01
CA PHE A 82 15.51 -18.96 28.05
C PHE A 82 14.16 -19.56 27.69
N LEU A 83 13.83 -19.59 26.43
CA LEU A 83 12.60 -20.15 25.89
C LEU A 83 12.94 -21.46 25.21
N GLU A 84 12.38 -22.55 25.71
CA GLU A 84 12.64 -23.87 25.12
C GLU A 84 11.92 -24.00 23.77
N ASN A 85 12.67 -24.32 22.72
CA ASN A 85 12.14 -24.37 21.35
C ASN A 85 11.23 -25.56 21.06
N ARG A 86 11.12 -26.55 21.95
CA ARG A 86 10.29 -27.75 21.77
C ARG A 86 9.05 -27.77 22.68
N GLY A 87 9.26 -27.59 23.99
CA GLY A 87 8.18 -27.67 24.98
C GLY A 87 7.58 -26.31 25.34
N GLY A 88 8.30 -25.24 25.08
CA GLY A 88 7.85 -23.88 25.36
C GLY A 88 8.03 -23.43 26.79
N ASP A 89 8.80 -24.19 27.57
CA ASP A 89 9.15 -23.81 28.92
C ASP A 89 9.94 -22.51 28.96
N ILE A 90 9.64 -21.66 29.92
CA ILE A 90 10.43 -20.46 30.20
C ILE A 90 11.30 -20.74 31.42
N LEU A 91 12.60 -20.59 31.23
CA LEU A 91 13.60 -20.78 32.27
C LEU A 91 14.31 -19.46 32.58
N ALA A 92 14.66 -19.28 33.82
CA ALA A 92 15.51 -18.17 34.28
C ALA A 92 16.74 -18.71 35.03
N LEU A 93 17.85 -17.95 34.99
CA LEU A 93 19.04 -18.26 35.74
C LEU A 93 18.83 -17.82 37.20
N ASN A 94 19.01 -18.75 38.14
CA ASN A 94 18.94 -18.44 39.55
C ASN A 94 20.31 -17.94 40.09
N SER A 95 20.40 -17.66 41.37
CA SER A 95 21.63 -17.20 42.05
C SER A 95 22.78 -18.22 42.00
N ASN A 96 22.45 -19.50 41.87
CA ASN A 96 23.42 -20.60 41.84
C ASN A 96 23.87 -20.97 40.42
N ASP A 97 23.57 -20.15 39.42
CA ASP A 97 23.90 -20.38 38.01
C ASP A 97 23.21 -21.61 37.39
N SER A 98 22.07 -22.00 37.93
CA SER A 98 21.24 -23.08 37.39
C SER A 98 20.01 -22.53 36.71
N LEU A 99 19.60 -23.11 35.58
CA LEU A 99 18.34 -22.79 34.95
C LEU A 99 17.19 -23.40 35.72
N VAL A 100 16.22 -22.56 36.06
CA VAL A 100 15.02 -22.97 36.81
C VAL A 100 13.80 -22.60 35.97
N LYS A 101 12.89 -23.56 35.83
CA LYS A 101 11.59 -23.31 35.18
C LYS A 101 10.78 -22.30 35.99
N ILE A 102 10.30 -21.26 35.33
CA ILE A 102 9.43 -20.22 35.91
C ILE A 102 8.01 -20.25 35.35
N ASP A 103 7.72 -21.16 34.47
CA ASP A 103 6.51 -21.37 33.73
C ASP A 103 5.74 -22.54 34.34
N ASN A 104 4.46 -22.33 34.59
CA ASN A 104 3.55 -23.31 35.15
C ASN A 104 2.67 -23.97 34.08
N SER A 105 2.84 -23.61 32.80
CA SER A 105 2.04 -24.18 31.72
C SER A 105 2.32 -25.68 31.56
N ASP A 106 1.30 -26.42 31.16
CA ASP A 106 1.47 -27.77 30.65
C ASP A 106 2.23 -27.78 29.32
N ILE A 107 2.82 -28.94 28.98
CA ILE A 107 3.77 -29.10 27.85
C ILE A 107 3.11 -28.84 26.46
N SER A 108 1.95 -28.25 26.40
CA SER A 108 1.10 -28.15 25.21
C SER A 108 1.35 -26.95 24.31
N ASN A 109 2.56 -26.53 24.17
CA ASN A 109 2.82 -25.30 23.45
C ASN A 109 3.37 -25.54 22.04
N PHE A 110 2.75 -24.93 21.02
CA PHE A 110 3.18 -24.89 19.63
C PHE A 110 4.43 -23.99 19.52
N PHE A 111 5.62 -24.53 19.82
CA PHE A 111 6.81 -23.72 19.97
C PHE A 111 7.80 -23.84 18.81
N ILE A 112 7.82 -24.97 18.11
CA ILE A 112 8.77 -25.20 17.02
C ILE A 112 8.46 -24.24 15.86
N GLY A 113 9.41 -23.38 15.54
CA GLY A 113 9.25 -22.40 14.48
C GLY A 113 8.28 -21.25 14.77
N SER A 114 7.87 -21.08 16.06
CA SER A 114 7.13 -19.89 16.47
C SER A 114 8.01 -18.66 16.52
N ASN A 115 7.43 -17.46 16.37
CA ASN A 115 8.11 -16.20 16.59
C ASN A 115 7.78 -15.62 17.96
N HIS A 116 8.83 -15.14 18.65
CA HIS A 116 8.72 -14.51 19.94
C HIS A 116 9.08 -13.03 19.87
N PHE A 117 8.36 -12.21 20.60
CA PHE A 117 8.65 -10.78 20.72
C PHE A 117 8.17 -10.23 22.07
N ILE A 118 8.67 -9.07 22.44
CA ILE A 118 8.21 -8.35 23.65
C ILE A 118 7.42 -7.12 23.21
N ARG A 119 6.26 -6.94 23.85
CA ARG A 119 5.45 -5.74 23.73
C ARG A 119 4.98 -5.34 25.13
N ASN A 120 5.20 -4.08 25.49
CA ASN A 120 4.83 -3.54 26.82
C ASN A 120 5.23 -4.50 27.95
N ASP A 121 6.48 -4.96 27.90
CA ASP A 121 7.06 -5.89 28.88
C ASP A 121 6.36 -7.26 29.03
N THR A 122 5.51 -7.61 28.10
CA THR A 122 4.86 -8.92 28.00
C THR A 122 5.52 -9.72 26.87
N ILE A 123 5.82 -11.00 27.13
CA ILE A 123 6.33 -11.92 26.11
C ILE A 123 5.16 -12.43 25.30
N PHE A 124 5.23 -12.28 23.99
CA PHE A 124 4.28 -12.82 23.02
C PHE A 124 4.94 -13.90 22.18
N LYS A 125 4.10 -14.80 21.71
CA LYS A 125 4.43 -15.86 20.77
C LYS A 125 3.35 -15.95 19.71
N HIS A 126 3.73 -16.14 18.45
CA HIS A 126 2.80 -16.36 17.36
C HIS A 126 3.17 -17.58 16.54
N GLY A 127 2.15 -18.38 16.18
CA GLY A 127 2.30 -19.55 15.35
C GLY A 127 3.08 -20.68 16.03
N GLY A 128 3.68 -21.52 15.20
CA GLY A 128 4.52 -22.64 15.62
C GLY A 128 3.88 -24.00 15.38
N TYR A 129 4.69 -25.05 15.52
CA TYR A 129 4.30 -26.44 15.35
C TYR A 129 4.37 -27.18 16.69
N GLY A 130 3.40 -28.00 16.95
CA GLY A 130 3.32 -28.89 18.13
C GLY A 130 2.13 -29.85 17.99
N TYR A 131 2.15 -30.96 18.71
CA TYR A 131 1.06 -31.98 18.63
C TYR A 131 0.68 -32.40 17.22
N TRP A 132 1.64 -32.55 16.33
CA TRP A 132 1.48 -32.97 14.94
C TRP A 132 0.74 -31.96 14.06
N THR A 133 0.44 -30.75 14.54
CA THR A 133 -0.22 -29.67 13.82
C THR A 133 0.49 -28.33 13.98
N GLN A 134 0.09 -27.34 13.19
CA GLN A 134 0.52 -25.96 13.31
C GLN A 134 -0.57 -25.12 13.95
N SER A 135 -0.22 -23.92 14.34
CA SER A 135 -1.11 -22.98 15.02
C SER A 135 -1.00 -21.59 14.42
N ASN A 136 -2.10 -20.85 14.46
CA ASN A 136 -2.15 -19.40 14.17
C ASN A 136 -2.35 -18.56 15.44
N PHE A 137 -2.23 -19.18 16.61
CA PHE A 137 -2.50 -18.49 17.86
C PHE A 137 -1.46 -17.42 18.17
N LEU A 138 -1.96 -16.24 18.51
CA LEU A 138 -1.19 -15.23 19.23
C LEU A 138 -1.36 -15.51 20.72
N THR A 139 -0.30 -15.88 21.40
CA THR A 139 -0.30 -16.19 22.84
C THR A 139 0.61 -15.22 23.58
N TYR A 140 0.37 -15.03 24.86
CA TYR A 140 1.22 -14.22 25.72
C TYR A 140 1.47 -14.93 27.04
N PHE A 141 2.62 -14.65 27.65
CA PHE A 141 2.95 -15.17 28.95
C PHE A 141 2.42 -14.26 30.05
N GLU A 142 1.48 -14.78 30.84
CA GLU A 142 0.86 -14.08 31.96
C GLU A 142 1.78 -14.13 33.17
N ASP A 143 2.25 -12.97 33.61
CA ASP A 143 3.24 -12.87 34.70
C ASP A 143 2.69 -13.30 36.08
N PHE A 144 1.38 -13.23 36.28
CA PHE A 144 0.75 -13.58 37.55
C PHE A 144 0.60 -15.09 37.68
N THR A 145 -0.07 -15.74 36.74
CA THR A 145 -0.30 -17.20 36.73
C THR A 145 0.96 -17.98 36.34
N LYS A 146 1.91 -17.32 35.68
CA LYS A 146 3.09 -17.97 35.07
C LYS A 146 2.72 -18.99 34.00
N GLU A 147 1.71 -18.67 33.18
CA GLU A 147 1.20 -19.54 32.15
C GLU A 147 1.09 -18.82 30.80
N TRP A 148 1.15 -19.59 29.72
CA TRP A 148 0.84 -19.12 28.39
C TRP A 148 -0.68 -19.05 28.20
N GLN A 149 -1.18 -17.88 27.82
CA GLN A 149 -2.58 -17.60 27.55
C GLN A 149 -2.79 -17.20 26.10
N ILE A 150 -3.93 -17.58 25.51
CA ILE A 150 -4.30 -17.13 24.17
C ILE A 150 -4.69 -15.65 24.25
N TYR A 151 -4.10 -14.84 23.37
CA TYR A 151 -4.45 -13.43 23.33
C TYR A 151 -5.81 -13.24 22.65
N PRO A 152 -6.71 -12.44 23.21
CA PRO A 152 -8.10 -12.33 22.74
C PRO A 152 -8.16 -11.70 21.34
N ILE A 153 -8.98 -12.29 20.47
CA ILE A 153 -9.25 -11.83 19.12
C ILE A 153 -10.71 -11.38 19.03
N SER A 154 -10.95 -10.26 18.36
CA SER A 154 -12.31 -9.75 18.12
C SER A 154 -13.09 -10.70 17.19
N GLN A 155 -14.40 -10.87 17.41
CA GLN A 155 -15.28 -11.68 16.56
C GLN A 155 -15.32 -11.25 15.09
N LYS A 156 -14.98 -9.98 14.80
CA LYS A 156 -14.90 -9.43 13.42
C LYS A 156 -13.49 -9.53 12.82
N SER A 157 -12.62 -10.34 13.42
CA SER A 157 -11.26 -10.55 12.91
C SER A 157 -11.28 -11.51 11.74
N GLU A 158 -10.42 -11.26 10.75
CA GLU A 158 -10.00 -12.29 9.81
C GLU A 158 -9.17 -13.33 10.57
N ILE A 159 -8.98 -14.50 10.00
CA ILE A 159 -8.21 -15.58 10.62
C ILE A 159 -7.00 -15.89 9.75
N PRO A 160 -5.78 -15.66 10.25
CA PRO A 160 -4.58 -16.02 9.50
C PRO A 160 -4.42 -17.55 9.40
N PRO A 161 -3.64 -18.03 8.43
CA PRO A 161 -3.33 -19.45 8.33
C PRO A 161 -2.51 -19.93 9.51
N ASP A 162 -2.63 -21.22 9.83
CA ASP A 162 -1.69 -21.91 10.72
C ASP A 162 -0.28 -21.87 10.10
N ILE A 163 0.73 -21.49 10.90
CA ILE A 163 2.02 -21.13 10.35
C ILE A 163 3.18 -21.43 11.30
N ALA A 164 4.32 -21.84 10.72
CA ALA A 164 5.58 -21.97 11.43
C ALA A 164 6.73 -21.35 10.60
N SER A 165 7.80 -20.97 11.27
CA SER A 165 9.05 -20.44 10.66
C SER A 165 8.82 -19.19 9.80
N HIS A 166 7.83 -18.39 10.13
CA HIS A 166 7.56 -17.11 9.48
C HIS A 166 8.47 -15.99 9.98
N VAL A 167 8.56 -14.93 9.21
CA VAL A 167 9.24 -13.69 9.62
C VAL A 167 8.22 -12.72 10.18
N SER A 168 8.59 -12.00 11.23
CA SER A 168 7.70 -11.04 11.86
C SER A 168 8.41 -9.80 12.36
N LEU A 169 7.63 -8.73 12.52
CA LEU A 169 8.08 -7.48 13.13
C LEU A 169 6.91 -6.77 13.83
N LEU A 170 7.26 -6.03 14.88
CA LEU A 170 6.33 -5.18 15.63
C LEU A 170 6.59 -3.71 15.28
N ILE A 171 5.57 -3.02 14.75
CA ILE A 171 5.64 -1.61 14.38
C ILE A 171 4.40 -0.89 14.89
N ASN A 172 4.57 0.23 15.58
CA ASN A 172 3.46 1.12 15.97
C ASN A 172 2.25 0.38 16.56
N ASP A 173 2.50 -0.54 17.47
CA ASP A 173 1.44 -1.33 18.13
C ASP A 173 0.68 -2.30 17.20
N SER A 174 1.28 -2.64 16.06
CA SER A 174 0.82 -3.67 15.15
C SER A 174 1.91 -4.72 14.92
N TYR A 175 1.52 -5.98 14.97
CA TYR A 175 2.39 -7.11 14.68
C TYR A 175 2.16 -7.54 13.24
N TYR A 176 3.21 -7.63 12.46
CA TYR A 176 3.17 -8.08 11.06
C TYR A 176 3.91 -9.38 10.92
N PHE A 177 3.42 -10.25 10.04
CA PHE A 177 4.16 -11.45 9.63
C PHE A 177 3.92 -11.82 8.17
N PHE A 178 4.86 -12.56 7.60
CA PHE A 178 4.79 -13.13 6.25
C PHE A 178 5.80 -14.28 6.09
N GLY A 179 5.73 -14.98 4.97
CA GLY A 179 6.57 -16.14 4.73
C GLY A 179 6.26 -17.28 5.70
N GLY A 180 7.21 -18.18 5.89
CA GLY A 180 7.00 -19.39 6.65
C GLY A 180 6.25 -20.46 5.86
N ALA A 181 5.83 -21.50 6.55
CA ALA A 181 5.19 -22.65 5.93
C ALA A 181 3.96 -23.11 6.73
N SER A 182 2.93 -23.54 6.02
CA SER A 182 1.76 -24.22 6.56
C SER A 182 1.75 -25.68 6.08
N ILE A 183 1.19 -26.55 6.91
CA ILE A 183 0.97 -27.96 6.55
C ILE A 183 -0.46 -28.07 6.04
N ASN A 184 -0.63 -28.67 4.87
CA ASN A 184 -1.95 -28.99 4.34
C ASN A 184 -2.32 -30.41 4.79
N GLU A 185 -3.23 -30.55 5.75
CA GLU A 185 -3.66 -31.83 6.33
C GLU A 185 -4.59 -32.65 5.41
N ASN A 186 -5.11 -32.01 4.35
CA ASN A 186 -6.09 -32.67 3.45
C ASN A 186 -5.44 -33.55 2.37
N GLU A 187 -4.13 -33.62 2.35
CA GLU A 187 -3.41 -34.45 1.38
C GLU A 187 -2.81 -35.68 2.08
N SER A 188 -2.96 -36.85 1.47
CA SER A 188 -2.37 -38.11 1.95
C SER A 188 -0.83 -38.10 2.07
N ARG A 189 -0.20 -36.97 1.72
CA ARG A 189 1.21 -36.64 1.97
C ARG A 189 1.27 -35.26 2.63
N VAL A 190 2.11 -35.13 3.64
CA VAL A 190 2.40 -33.84 4.28
C VAL A 190 3.02 -32.92 3.24
N VAL A 191 2.22 -32.05 2.65
CA VAL A 191 2.69 -31.03 1.70
C VAL A 191 2.86 -29.73 2.49
N THR A 192 4.10 -29.30 2.55
CA THR A 192 4.42 -27.98 3.13
C THR A 192 4.14 -26.90 2.09
N LYS A 193 3.11 -26.09 2.34
CA LYS A 193 2.80 -24.91 1.52
C LYS A 193 3.50 -23.69 2.08
N LEU A 194 4.29 -23.01 1.25
CA LEU A 194 4.87 -21.72 1.62
C LEU A 194 3.77 -20.66 1.69
N ASN A 195 3.78 -19.87 2.75
CA ASN A 195 2.84 -18.77 2.90
C ASN A 195 3.31 -17.57 2.09
N GLU A 196 2.41 -17.07 1.22
CA GLU A 196 2.63 -15.90 0.37
C GLU A 196 1.87 -14.67 0.89
N GLU A 197 1.17 -14.78 2.00
CA GLU A 197 0.33 -13.73 2.55
C GLU A 197 1.10 -12.85 3.53
N VAL A 198 0.76 -11.56 3.53
CA VAL A 198 1.24 -10.58 4.50
C VAL A 198 0.09 -10.24 5.43
N TRP A 199 0.25 -10.57 6.69
CA TRP A 199 -0.76 -10.37 7.71
C TRP A 199 -0.33 -9.31 8.73
N SER A 200 -1.31 -8.63 9.28
CA SER A 200 -1.11 -7.70 10.39
C SER A 200 -2.11 -7.95 11.50
N TYR A 201 -1.66 -7.84 12.75
CA TYR A 201 -2.50 -7.85 13.93
C TYR A 201 -2.45 -6.49 14.63
N SER A 202 -3.59 -5.82 14.76
CA SER A 202 -3.72 -4.57 15.51
C SER A 202 -4.03 -4.88 16.98
N PHE A 203 -3.11 -4.57 17.89
CA PHE A 203 -3.34 -4.73 19.32
C PHE A 203 -4.42 -3.79 19.86
N LYS A 204 -4.58 -2.62 19.26
CA LYS A 204 -5.64 -1.66 19.61
C LYS A 204 -7.04 -2.22 19.31
N ASN A 205 -7.21 -2.80 18.13
CA ASN A 205 -8.50 -3.28 17.65
C ASN A 205 -8.72 -4.78 17.94
N LYS A 206 -7.68 -5.49 18.39
CA LYS A 206 -7.65 -6.95 18.60
C LYS A 206 -8.09 -7.72 17.36
N ARG A 207 -7.56 -7.34 16.17
CA ARG A 207 -7.96 -7.92 14.89
C ARG A 207 -6.78 -8.24 14.02
N TRP A 208 -6.89 -9.38 13.36
CA TRP A 208 -6.07 -9.71 12.20
C TRP A 208 -6.63 -9.06 10.95
N HIS A 209 -5.76 -8.75 10.04
CA HIS A 209 -6.07 -8.22 8.72
C HIS A 209 -5.08 -8.75 7.70
N LEU A 210 -5.60 -9.26 6.57
CA LEU A 210 -4.81 -9.66 5.42
C LEU A 210 -4.43 -8.40 4.61
N SER A 211 -3.17 -8.01 4.69
CA SER A 211 -2.66 -6.83 3.98
C SER A 211 -2.51 -7.08 2.48
N GLY A 212 -2.17 -8.30 2.10
CA GLY A 212 -2.03 -8.68 0.69
C GLY A 212 -1.18 -9.93 0.49
N THR A 213 -0.78 -10.16 -0.76
CA THR A 213 0.06 -11.28 -1.17
C THR A 213 1.40 -10.76 -1.66
N PHE A 214 2.51 -11.19 -1.06
CA PHE A 214 3.83 -10.78 -1.52
C PHE A 214 4.28 -11.57 -2.75
N LEU A 215 5.15 -10.92 -3.54
CA LEU A 215 5.65 -11.51 -4.78
C LEU A 215 6.74 -12.54 -4.46
N ARG A 216 6.41 -13.82 -4.67
CA ARG A 216 7.22 -14.98 -4.30
C ARG A 216 8.65 -14.97 -4.84
N ASP A 217 8.84 -14.40 -6.02
CA ASP A 217 10.11 -14.48 -6.76
C ASP A 217 11.25 -13.68 -6.12
N HIS A 218 10.96 -12.90 -5.06
CA HIS A 218 11.92 -11.97 -4.50
C HIS A 218 12.63 -12.43 -3.22
N ILE A 219 12.03 -13.29 -2.37
CA ILE A 219 12.50 -13.38 -0.96
C ILE A 219 12.64 -14.81 -0.41
N ILE A 220 12.49 -15.87 -1.16
CA ILE A 220 12.45 -17.22 -0.60
C ILE A 220 13.54 -18.13 -1.17
N PRO A 221 14.17 -18.93 -0.31
CA PRO A 221 14.03 -19.07 1.14
C PRO A 221 14.81 -18.00 1.92
N ILE A 222 14.26 -17.61 3.09
CA ILE A 222 14.89 -16.63 3.97
C ILE A 222 16.04 -17.31 4.73
N TYR A 223 17.23 -16.73 4.64
CA TYR A 223 18.39 -17.22 5.34
C TYR A 223 18.46 -16.68 6.78
N THR A 224 18.35 -15.37 6.93
CA THR A 224 18.28 -14.68 8.24
C THR A 224 17.66 -13.29 8.08
N SER A 225 17.34 -12.64 9.20
CA SER A 225 16.75 -11.30 9.17
C SER A 225 17.10 -10.49 10.42
N PHE A 226 17.09 -9.16 10.28
CA PHE A 226 17.19 -8.22 11.41
C PHE A 226 16.30 -6.98 11.18
N ILE A 227 16.04 -6.24 12.25
CA ILE A 227 15.13 -5.07 12.23
C ILE A 227 15.95 -3.80 12.48
N LYS A 228 15.65 -2.75 11.67
CA LYS A 228 16.17 -1.39 11.86
C LYS A 228 14.97 -0.42 11.90
N GLY A 229 14.60 0.01 13.10
CA GLY A 229 13.40 0.84 13.27
C GLY A 229 12.14 0.12 12.80
N THR A 230 11.46 0.67 11.80
CA THR A 230 10.24 0.10 11.20
C THR A 230 10.51 -0.76 9.97
N LYS A 231 11.76 -0.95 9.61
CA LYS A 231 12.18 -1.68 8.42
C LYS A 231 12.78 -3.04 8.78
N LEU A 232 12.42 -4.03 8.00
CA LEU A 232 12.97 -5.37 8.10
C LEU A 232 14.02 -5.59 7.01
N PHE A 233 15.16 -6.09 7.39
CA PHE A 233 16.22 -6.53 6.48
C PHE A 233 16.23 -8.04 6.44
N ILE A 234 16.17 -8.59 5.24
CA ILE A 234 16.20 -10.04 4.98
C ILE A 234 17.44 -10.36 4.16
N LEU A 235 18.10 -11.42 4.54
CA LEU A 235 19.11 -12.09 3.76
C LEU A 235 18.53 -13.40 3.24
N ASP A 236 18.55 -13.61 1.92
CA ASP A 236 18.13 -14.87 1.32
C ASP A 236 19.27 -15.91 1.24
N GLU A 237 18.98 -17.14 0.82
CA GLU A 237 19.99 -18.19 0.67
C GLU A 237 21.05 -17.89 -0.40
N GLN A 238 20.74 -17.01 -1.33
CA GLN A 238 21.69 -16.55 -2.36
C GLN A 238 22.53 -15.36 -1.88
N ARG A 239 22.43 -15.00 -0.59
CA ARG A 239 23.14 -13.89 0.05
C ARG A 239 22.79 -12.52 -0.50
N ARG A 240 21.58 -12.37 -1.07
CA ARG A 240 21.03 -11.07 -1.45
C ARG A 240 20.35 -10.45 -0.24
N ILE A 241 20.50 -9.14 -0.10
CA ILE A 241 19.87 -8.39 0.99
C ILE A 241 18.70 -7.57 0.46
N TYR A 242 17.61 -7.63 1.20
CA TYR A 242 16.38 -6.90 0.91
C TYR A 242 16.00 -6.06 2.12
N GLU A 243 15.59 -4.82 1.88
CA GLU A 243 14.97 -3.95 2.86
C GLU A 243 13.46 -3.91 2.57
N ILE A 244 12.66 -4.28 3.55
CA ILE A 244 11.21 -4.26 3.47
C ILE A 244 10.69 -3.15 4.37
N ASP A 245 10.01 -2.19 3.77
CA ASP A 245 9.23 -1.17 4.46
C ASP A 245 7.75 -1.54 4.33
N ILE A 246 7.21 -2.22 5.34
CA ILE A 246 5.82 -2.70 5.33
C ILE A 246 4.83 -1.55 5.30
N LEU A 247 5.13 -0.44 5.99
CA LEU A 247 4.21 0.70 6.07
C LEU A 247 4.06 1.40 4.72
N ASN A 248 5.15 1.50 3.96
CA ASN A 248 5.16 2.11 2.62
C ASN A 248 4.97 1.08 1.50
N ASN A 249 4.79 -0.19 1.85
CA ASN A 249 4.66 -1.30 0.90
C ASN A 249 5.78 -1.30 -0.15
N SER A 250 7.02 -1.15 0.29
CA SER A 250 8.17 -1.13 -0.61
C SER A 250 9.18 -2.21 -0.25
N LEU A 251 9.81 -2.76 -1.29
CA LEU A 251 10.90 -3.71 -1.26
C LEU A 251 12.08 -3.12 -2.01
N THR A 252 13.20 -2.95 -1.34
CA THR A 252 14.46 -2.53 -1.95
C THR A 252 15.44 -3.69 -1.93
N LYS A 253 15.93 -4.08 -3.10
CA LYS A 253 16.98 -5.07 -3.28
C LYS A 253 18.31 -4.37 -3.43
N TYR A 254 19.32 -4.84 -2.70
CA TYR A 254 20.68 -4.31 -2.77
C TYR A 254 21.61 -5.28 -3.45
N LYS A 255 22.69 -4.77 -4.05
CA LYS A 255 23.75 -5.60 -4.59
C LYS A 255 24.45 -6.39 -3.50
N ILE A 256 24.92 -7.57 -3.86
CA ILE A 256 25.55 -8.50 -2.92
C ILE A 256 26.84 -7.89 -2.37
N ALA A 257 26.92 -7.78 -1.03
CA ALA A 257 28.14 -7.44 -0.33
C ALA A 257 28.90 -8.74 0.05
N PRO A 258 30.20 -8.88 -0.28
CA PRO A 258 30.95 -10.13 -0.03
C PRO A 258 30.93 -10.60 1.43
N ILE A 259 30.84 -9.69 2.37
CA ILE A 259 30.75 -9.99 3.80
C ILE A 259 29.53 -10.84 4.17
N LEU A 260 28.45 -10.79 3.36
CA LEU A 260 27.23 -11.54 3.63
C LEU A 260 27.41 -13.05 3.57
N TYR A 261 28.46 -13.53 2.89
CA TYR A 261 28.80 -14.95 2.86
C TYR A 261 29.30 -15.51 4.20
N ARG A 262 29.64 -14.62 5.13
CA ARG A 262 30.12 -14.99 6.47
C ARG A 262 29.01 -15.09 7.52
N PHE A 263 27.78 -14.67 7.21
CA PHE A 263 26.65 -14.75 8.15
C PHE A 263 26.23 -16.20 8.39
N ILE A 264 25.94 -16.54 9.65
CA ILE A 264 25.36 -17.83 10.03
C ILE A 264 23.83 -17.75 9.95
N LYS A 265 23.20 -18.80 9.41
CA LYS A 265 21.74 -18.89 9.19
C LYS A 265 20.95 -18.90 10.50
N GLU A 266 21.41 -19.64 11.47
CA GLU A 266 20.67 -19.96 12.70
C GLU A 266 20.64 -18.78 13.68
N ILE A 267 21.52 -17.79 13.53
CA ILE A 267 21.67 -16.68 14.48
C ILE A 267 21.30 -15.36 13.81
N LYS A 268 20.24 -14.74 14.31
CA LYS A 268 19.74 -13.46 13.78
C LYS A 268 20.77 -12.35 14.08
N PRO A 269 21.18 -11.57 13.08
CA PRO A 269 21.99 -10.37 13.27
C PRO A 269 21.26 -9.32 14.11
N ILE A 270 22.01 -8.44 14.75
CA ILE A 270 21.48 -7.36 15.57
C ILE A 270 21.86 -6.01 14.97
N TYR A 271 20.90 -5.14 14.74
CA TYR A 271 21.16 -3.75 14.37
C TYR A 271 21.20 -2.85 15.61
N TYR A 272 22.23 -2.03 15.71
CA TYR A 272 22.33 -0.98 16.73
C TYR A 272 23.19 0.20 16.26
N LYS A 273 22.62 1.41 16.35
CA LYS A 273 23.29 2.70 16.06
C LYS A 273 24.13 2.70 14.76
N GLY A 274 23.54 2.24 13.66
CA GLY A 274 24.18 2.24 12.33
C GLY A 274 25.05 1.02 12.04
N LEU A 275 25.24 0.12 12.99
CA LEU A 275 26.04 -1.10 12.87
C LEU A 275 25.15 -2.33 12.92
N VAL A 276 25.50 -3.34 12.14
CA VAL A 276 24.92 -4.68 12.17
C VAL A 276 25.96 -5.62 12.77
N TYR A 277 25.61 -6.22 13.89
CA TYR A 277 26.40 -7.22 14.58
C TYR A 277 25.93 -8.60 14.17
N PHE A 278 26.84 -9.47 13.79
CA PHE A 278 26.53 -10.81 13.33
C PHE A 278 27.60 -11.81 13.77
N LEU A 279 27.22 -13.09 13.84
CA LEU A 279 28.12 -14.17 14.05
C LEU A 279 28.63 -14.71 12.70
N ASP A 280 29.92 -14.92 12.57
CA ASP A 280 30.47 -15.52 11.36
C ASP A 280 30.61 -17.06 11.50
N ASP A 281 30.89 -17.71 10.38
CA ASP A 281 31.09 -19.15 10.24
C ASP A 281 32.27 -19.70 11.09
N LEU A 282 33.14 -18.81 11.56
CA LEU A 282 34.26 -19.15 12.47
C LEU A 282 33.87 -18.99 13.95
N GLY A 283 32.63 -18.60 14.24
CA GLY A 283 32.15 -18.35 15.58
C GLY A 283 32.57 -17.01 16.18
N ASN A 284 32.98 -16.03 15.36
CA ASN A 284 33.34 -14.71 15.85
C ASN A 284 32.19 -13.73 15.70
N ILE A 285 32.03 -12.82 16.67
CA ILE A 285 31.14 -11.69 16.54
C ILE A 285 31.82 -10.58 15.74
N ASN A 286 31.23 -10.21 14.63
CA ASN A 286 31.69 -9.15 13.73
C ASN A 286 30.67 -8.01 13.69
N LYS A 287 31.12 -6.86 13.19
CA LYS A 287 30.25 -5.71 12.96
C LYS A 287 30.52 -5.10 11.60
N ILE A 288 29.46 -4.60 10.94
CA ILE A 288 29.53 -3.89 9.67
C ILE A 288 28.57 -2.71 9.68
N SER A 289 28.93 -1.64 8.98
CA SER A 289 28.01 -0.51 8.82
C SER A 289 26.82 -0.91 7.96
N ILE A 290 25.62 -0.49 8.37
CA ILE A 290 24.42 -0.67 7.54
C ILE A 290 24.56 0.05 6.19
N THR A 291 25.24 1.20 6.15
CA THR A 291 25.49 1.96 4.91
C THR A 291 26.38 1.20 3.94
N GLU A 292 27.29 0.36 4.45
CA GLU A 292 28.11 -0.51 3.61
C GLU A 292 27.30 -1.69 3.04
N LEU A 293 26.41 -2.26 3.85
CA LEU A 293 25.50 -3.33 3.40
C LEU A 293 24.48 -2.83 2.36
N THR A 294 24.07 -1.57 2.45
CA THR A 294 23.04 -0.97 1.61
C THR A 294 23.58 0.07 0.63
N LYS A 295 24.86 -0.08 0.24
CA LYS A 295 25.56 0.93 -0.56
C LYS A 295 24.98 1.11 -1.97
N GLU A 296 24.63 0.01 -2.63
CA GLU A 296 24.20 0.03 -4.02
C GLU A 296 22.82 -0.63 -4.15
N VAL A 297 21.83 0.19 -4.50
CA VAL A 297 20.48 -0.28 -4.80
C VAL A 297 20.49 -0.95 -6.18
N GLU A 298 19.94 -2.17 -6.26
CA GLU A 298 19.75 -2.90 -7.51
C GLU A 298 18.35 -2.67 -8.07
N GLU A 299 17.33 -2.74 -7.20
CA GLU A 299 15.92 -2.66 -7.61
C GLU A 299 15.07 -2.10 -6.46
N ILE A 300 14.02 -1.36 -6.80
CA ILE A 300 12.96 -0.95 -5.89
C ILE A 300 11.62 -1.36 -6.50
N THR A 301 10.82 -2.09 -5.74
CA THR A 301 9.50 -2.56 -6.18
C THR A 301 8.49 -2.55 -5.02
N ILE A 302 7.24 -2.91 -5.29
CA ILE A 302 6.25 -3.13 -4.24
C ILE A 302 6.54 -4.46 -3.52
N PHE A 303 6.32 -4.49 -2.21
CA PHE A 303 6.52 -5.70 -1.42
C PHE A 303 5.38 -6.70 -1.59
N TYR A 304 4.12 -6.23 -1.54
CA TYR A 304 2.95 -7.08 -1.71
C TYR A 304 1.87 -6.40 -2.56
N LYS A 305 1.08 -7.20 -3.24
CA LYS A 305 -0.14 -6.75 -3.93
C LYS A 305 -1.26 -6.65 -2.93
N ASN A 306 -1.85 -5.45 -2.79
CA ASN A 306 -2.99 -5.24 -1.91
C ASN A 306 -4.21 -6.01 -2.43
N GLN A 307 -4.85 -6.79 -1.57
CA GLN A 307 -6.02 -7.59 -1.93
C GLN A 307 -7.23 -6.72 -2.33
N ASN A 308 -7.32 -5.52 -1.78
CA ASN A 308 -8.40 -4.58 -2.08
C ASN A 308 -8.20 -3.78 -3.36
N PHE A 309 -7.05 -3.91 -4.05
CA PHE A 309 -6.76 -3.13 -5.26
C PHE A 309 -7.83 -3.33 -6.35
N LEU A 310 -8.23 -4.58 -6.59
CA LEU A 310 -9.27 -4.90 -7.58
C LEU A 310 -10.63 -4.28 -7.19
N GLN A 311 -10.99 -4.34 -5.91
CA GLN A 311 -12.23 -3.74 -5.41
C GLN A 311 -12.23 -2.22 -5.56
N ILE A 312 -11.11 -1.56 -5.26
CA ILE A 312 -10.96 -0.11 -5.46
C ILE A 312 -11.10 0.24 -6.93
N VAL A 313 -10.45 -0.50 -7.83
CA VAL A 313 -10.55 -0.30 -9.28
C VAL A 313 -12.01 -0.47 -9.75
N LEU A 314 -12.71 -1.50 -9.29
CA LEU A 314 -14.13 -1.71 -9.62
C LEU A 314 -15.03 -0.60 -9.10
N ILE A 315 -14.79 -0.09 -7.89
CA ILE A 315 -15.53 1.04 -7.32
C ILE A 315 -15.30 2.31 -8.15
N VAL A 316 -14.06 2.62 -8.50
CA VAL A 316 -13.70 3.78 -9.33
C VAL A 316 -14.33 3.65 -10.72
N ALA A 317 -14.28 2.46 -11.34
CA ALA A 317 -14.91 2.20 -12.63
C ALA A 317 -16.44 2.38 -12.56
N PHE A 318 -17.09 1.88 -11.50
CA PHE A 318 -18.52 2.05 -11.28
C PHE A 318 -18.91 3.53 -11.18
N PHE A 319 -18.24 4.31 -10.34
CA PHE A 319 -18.51 5.73 -10.21
C PHE A 319 -18.25 6.50 -11.50
N SER A 320 -17.23 6.11 -12.27
CA SER A 320 -16.95 6.70 -13.58
C SER A 320 -18.10 6.45 -14.56
N ILE A 321 -18.63 5.23 -14.62
CA ILE A 321 -19.78 4.88 -15.48
C ILE A 321 -21.02 5.70 -15.07
N VAL A 322 -21.33 5.76 -13.77
CA VAL A 322 -22.45 6.54 -13.25
C VAL A 322 -22.31 8.03 -13.61
N PHE A 323 -21.11 8.58 -13.46
CA PHE A 323 -20.82 9.97 -13.85
C PHE A 323 -21.08 10.21 -15.35
N PHE A 324 -20.61 9.30 -16.22
CA PHE A 324 -20.84 9.40 -17.66
C PHE A 324 -22.34 9.33 -18.02
N ILE A 325 -23.11 8.46 -17.38
CA ILE A 325 -24.55 8.36 -17.59
C ILE A 325 -25.24 9.66 -17.19
N ILE A 326 -24.94 10.20 -16.03
CA ILE A 326 -25.50 11.46 -15.54
C ILE A 326 -25.11 12.61 -16.47
N PHE A 327 -23.84 12.70 -16.86
CA PHE A 327 -23.34 13.73 -17.76
C PHE A 327 -24.02 13.67 -19.15
N TYR A 328 -24.14 12.46 -19.69
CA TYR A 328 -24.81 12.27 -20.98
C TYR A 328 -26.31 12.63 -20.91
N SER A 329 -27.00 12.17 -19.89
CA SER A 329 -28.41 12.50 -19.63
C SER A 329 -28.62 14.00 -19.43
N TYR A 330 -27.73 14.66 -18.72
CA TYR A 330 -27.76 16.12 -18.53
C TYR A 330 -27.57 16.85 -19.87
N LYS A 331 -26.60 16.43 -20.67
CA LYS A 331 -26.33 16.99 -21.99
C LYS A 331 -27.51 16.79 -22.94
N GLU A 332 -28.14 15.62 -22.93
CA GLU A 332 -29.33 15.33 -23.71
C GLU A 332 -30.52 16.17 -23.25
N TYR A 333 -30.70 16.30 -21.94
CA TYR A 333 -31.73 17.19 -21.36
C TYR A 333 -31.55 18.66 -21.79
N GLU A 334 -30.31 19.16 -21.75
CA GLU A 334 -29.96 20.51 -22.22
C GLU A 334 -30.24 20.66 -23.74
N ASN A 335 -29.86 19.67 -24.55
CA ASN A 335 -30.08 19.67 -25.98
C ASN A 335 -31.58 19.64 -26.35
N ASN A 336 -32.37 18.96 -25.54
CA ASN A 336 -33.84 18.91 -25.77
C ASN A 336 -34.56 20.20 -25.39
N LYS A 337 -33.90 21.09 -24.64
CA LYS A 337 -34.43 22.45 -24.38
C LYS A 337 -34.18 23.43 -25.52
N LYS A 338 -33.39 23.05 -26.53
CA LYS A 338 -33.07 23.90 -27.66
C LYS A 338 -34.11 23.76 -28.75
N LEU A 339 -34.40 24.88 -29.44
CA LEU A 339 -35.14 24.88 -30.67
C LEU A 339 -34.26 24.28 -31.80
N LYS A 340 -34.78 23.27 -32.48
CA LYS A 340 -34.09 22.64 -33.62
C LYS A 340 -34.89 22.98 -34.91
N LEU A 341 -34.25 23.76 -35.78
CA LEU A 341 -34.78 24.04 -37.11
C LEU A 341 -34.55 22.82 -38.01
N LEU A 342 -35.61 22.25 -38.54
CA LEU A 342 -35.59 21.12 -39.45
C LEU A 342 -35.98 21.63 -40.86
N GLU A 343 -35.95 20.72 -41.86
CA GLU A 343 -36.26 21.06 -43.24
C GLU A 343 -37.70 21.56 -43.43
N ASN A 344 -38.65 21.02 -42.67
CA ASN A 344 -40.06 21.27 -42.79
C ASN A 344 -40.73 21.90 -41.55
N GLY A 345 -39.93 22.34 -40.56
CA GLY A 345 -40.50 22.92 -39.35
C GLY A 345 -39.51 23.13 -38.23
N ILE A 346 -40.05 23.35 -37.03
CA ILE A 346 -39.23 23.52 -35.80
C ILE A 346 -39.68 22.50 -34.75
N ARG A 347 -38.67 21.87 -34.11
CA ARG A 347 -38.86 20.99 -32.96
C ARG A 347 -38.37 21.68 -31.68
N PHE A 348 -39.16 21.55 -30.64
CA PHE A 348 -38.80 21.96 -29.28
C PHE A 348 -39.33 20.92 -28.31
N LYS A 349 -38.41 20.28 -27.58
CA LYS A 349 -38.69 19.09 -26.75
C LYS A 349 -39.41 18.04 -27.64
N ASP A 350 -40.53 17.51 -27.19
CA ASP A 350 -41.30 16.48 -27.89
C ASP A 350 -42.32 17.07 -28.89
N LYS A 351 -42.38 18.39 -28.99
CA LYS A 351 -43.34 19.09 -29.88
C LYS A 351 -42.68 19.46 -31.19
N PHE A 352 -43.39 19.25 -32.27
CA PHE A 352 -43.00 19.67 -33.62
C PHE A 352 -44.10 20.53 -34.21
N ILE A 353 -43.72 21.61 -34.85
CA ILE A 353 -44.63 22.46 -35.61
C ILE A 353 -44.10 22.57 -37.03
N GLU A 354 -44.95 22.22 -37.99
CA GLU A 354 -44.66 22.39 -39.40
C GLU A 354 -44.77 23.87 -39.79
N LEU A 355 -43.79 24.33 -40.56
CA LEU A 355 -43.70 25.69 -41.07
C LEU A 355 -43.68 25.66 -42.58
N GLU A 356 -44.27 26.71 -43.17
CA GLU A 356 -44.20 26.95 -44.60
C GLU A 356 -42.76 27.24 -45.00
N GLU A 357 -42.38 26.86 -46.21
CA GLU A 357 -41.00 26.98 -46.74
C GLU A 357 -40.47 28.42 -46.63
N LEU A 358 -41.30 29.42 -46.91
CA LEU A 358 -40.96 30.83 -46.73
C LEU A 358 -40.69 31.21 -45.27
N SER A 359 -41.46 30.66 -44.33
CA SER A 359 -41.23 30.88 -42.90
C SER A 359 -39.87 30.30 -42.46
N ILE A 360 -39.52 29.12 -42.96
CA ILE A 360 -38.23 28.49 -42.69
C ILE A 360 -37.09 29.33 -43.29
N ALA A 361 -37.25 29.83 -44.50
CA ALA A 361 -36.25 30.69 -45.15
C ALA A 361 -36.02 31.99 -44.35
N ILE A 362 -37.11 32.62 -43.83
CA ILE A 362 -36.98 33.79 -42.96
C ILE A 362 -36.23 33.47 -41.67
N ILE A 363 -36.55 32.35 -41.02
CA ILE A 363 -35.85 31.96 -39.79
C ILE A 363 -34.39 31.66 -40.04
N ARG A 364 -34.04 30.93 -41.11
CA ARG A 364 -32.65 30.67 -41.50
C ARG A 364 -31.86 31.95 -41.79
N MET A 365 -32.50 32.93 -42.37
CA MET A 365 -31.88 34.22 -42.66
C MET A 365 -31.46 34.95 -41.38
N VAL A 366 -32.25 34.87 -40.30
CA VAL A 366 -32.03 35.59 -39.04
C VAL A 366 -31.35 34.75 -37.93
N GLU A 367 -31.18 33.43 -38.16
CA GLU A 367 -30.63 32.48 -37.16
C GLU A 367 -29.25 32.91 -36.67
N ARG A 368 -28.38 33.32 -37.59
CA ARG A 368 -26.99 33.64 -37.25
C ARG A 368 -26.75 35.12 -36.93
N LYS A 369 -27.46 36.00 -37.58
CA LYS A 369 -27.35 37.46 -37.39
C LYS A 369 -28.60 38.17 -37.82
N GLU A 370 -28.79 39.43 -37.37
CA GLU A 370 -29.88 40.27 -37.84
C GLU A 370 -29.85 40.44 -39.37
N ALA A 371 -30.98 40.50 -39.99
CA ALA A 371 -31.13 40.73 -41.41
C ALA A 371 -31.94 42.03 -41.68
N GLU A 372 -31.68 42.66 -42.78
CA GLU A 372 -32.51 43.81 -43.21
C GLU A 372 -33.92 43.35 -43.50
N LEU A 373 -34.92 44.12 -43.01
CA LEU A 373 -36.32 43.83 -43.22
C LEU A 373 -36.72 43.88 -44.71
N SER A 374 -36.00 44.63 -45.53
CA SER A 374 -36.10 44.64 -46.98
C SER A 374 -35.91 43.26 -47.61
N LYS A 375 -34.93 42.46 -47.10
CA LYS A 375 -34.67 41.10 -47.62
C LYS A 375 -35.84 40.16 -47.35
N VAL A 376 -36.53 40.33 -46.22
CA VAL A 376 -37.75 39.57 -45.93
C VAL A 376 -38.84 40.00 -46.84
N TYR A 377 -39.00 41.30 -47.13
CA TYR A 377 -39.95 41.81 -48.11
C TYR A 377 -39.71 41.21 -49.50
N ASP A 378 -38.47 41.19 -49.99
CA ASP A 378 -38.05 40.61 -51.26
C ASP A 378 -38.41 39.13 -51.41
N LEU A 379 -38.32 38.37 -50.31
CA LEU A 379 -38.67 36.93 -50.26
C LEU A 379 -40.20 36.68 -50.43
N VAL A 380 -41.04 37.55 -49.88
CA VAL A 380 -42.45 37.32 -49.80
C VAL A 380 -43.28 38.14 -50.84
N GLN A 381 -42.64 39.08 -51.52
CA GLN A 381 -43.34 39.96 -52.47
C GLN A 381 -43.90 39.18 -53.67
N LYS A 382 -45.07 39.59 -54.11
CA LYS A 382 -45.75 39.09 -55.31
C LYS A 382 -45.84 40.21 -56.32
N ASN A 383 -45.39 40.00 -57.55
CA ASN A 383 -45.27 41.03 -58.60
C ASN A 383 -46.60 41.63 -59.03
N HIS A 384 -47.73 40.93 -58.82
CA HIS A 384 -49.03 41.34 -59.15
C HIS A 384 -49.78 42.16 -58.06
N LEU A 385 -49.12 42.33 -56.90
CA LEU A 385 -49.72 43.03 -55.75
C LEU A 385 -49.06 44.41 -55.56
N SER A 386 -49.87 45.34 -55.02
CA SER A 386 -49.38 46.66 -54.67
C SER A 386 -48.31 46.56 -53.48
N LYS A 387 -47.45 47.59 -53.34
CA LYS A 387 -46.49 47.68 -52.27
C LYS A 387 -47.13 47.55 -50.87
N ILE A 388 -48.37 48.18 -50.72
CA ILE A 388 -49.07 48.11 -49.42
C ILE A 388 -49.54 46.69 -49.15
N GLN A 389 -50.02 45.96 -50.16
CA GLN A 389 -50.47 44.57 -50.04
C GLN A 389 -49.28 43.64 -49.70
N ASN A 390 -48.12 43.81 -50.33
CA ASN A 390 -46.92 43.05 -50.06
C ASN A 390 -46.34 43.35 -48.64
N GLU A 391 -46.45 44.57 -48.16
CA GLU A 391 -46.14 44.90 -46.75
C GLU A 391 -47.07 44.18 -45.76
N ARG A 392 -48.35 44.06 -46.03
CA ARG A 392 -49.28 43.30 -45.22
C ARG A 392 -48.92 41.81 -45.20
N ILE A 393 -48.59 41.20 -46.32
CA ILE A 393 -48.21 39.80 -46.44
C ILE A 393 -46.89 39.53 -45.60
N LYS A 394 -45.90 40.37 -45.73
CA LYS A 394 -44.65 40.26 -44.93
C LYS A 394 -45.00 40.28 -43.44
N ASN A 395 -45.79 41.21 -42.95
CA ASN A 395 -46.14 41.29 -41.54
C ASN A 395 -46.97 40.05 -41.12
N GLN A 396 -47.91 39.57 -41.93
CA GLN A 396 -48.65 38.33 -41.68
C GLN A 396 -47.71 37.10 -41.49
N PHE A 397 -46.64 36.95 -42.31
CA PHE A 397 -45.70 35.88 -42.17
C PHE A 397 -44.92 36.01 -40.84
N ILE A 398 -44.48 37.20 -40.47
CA ILE A 398 -43.77 37.42 -39.19
C ILE A 398 -44.67 37.07 -38.00
N ASP A 399 -45.94 37.55 -38.04
CA ASP A 399 -46.90 37.29 -36.99
C ASP A 399 -47.29 35.80 -36.90
N GLN A 400 -47.42 35.11 -38.03
CA GLN A 400 -47.61 33.65 -38.05
C GLN A 400 -46.43 32.87 -37.44
N ILE A 401 -45.20 33.25 -37.77
CA ILE A 401 -44.02 32.64 -37.17
C ILE A 401 -44.02 32.86 -35.66
N ASN A 402 -44.25 34.10 -35.22
CA ASN A 402 -44.31 34.43 -33.80
C ASN A 402 -45.43 33.63 -33.08
N MET A 403 -46.62 33.57 -33.65
CA MET A 403 -47.73 32.82 -33.07
C MET A 403 -47.41 31.30 -32.98
N LYS A 404 -46.91 30.70 -34.06
CA LYS A 404 -46.55 29.27 -34.08
C LYS A 404 -45.45 28.95 -33.04
N LEU A 405 -44.44 29.80 -32.91
CA LEU A 405 -43.36 29.62 -31.95
C LEU A 405 -43.77 29.91 -30.52
N SER A 406 -44.67 30.85 -30.30
CA SER A 406 -45.30 31.07 -28.99
C SER A 406 -46.05 29.82 -28.52
N VAL A 407 -46.86 29.19 -29.40
CA VAL A 407 -47.56 27.93 -29.09
C VAL A 407 -46.56 26.79 -28.81
N LEU A 408 -45.47 26.68 -29.58
CA LEU A 408 -44.47 25.64 -29.44
C LEU A 408 -43.72 25.77 -28.13
N THR A 409 -43.28 26.96 -27.77
CA THR A 409 -42.40 27.22 -26.61
C THR A 409 -43.15 27.54 -25.33
N GLY A 410 -44.42 27.93 -25.43
CA GLY A 410 -45.25 28.44 -24.33
C GLY A 410 -44.87 29.86 -23.88
N LYS A 411 -44.03 30.57 -24.65
CA LYS A 411 -43.62 31.95 -24.37
C LYS A 411 -44.54 32.93 -25.09
N LYS A 412 -44.94 34.00 -24.41
CA LYS A 412 -45.87 35.01 -24.95
C LYS A 412 -45.18 36.08 -25.80
N GLU A 413 -43.87 36.22 -25.63
CA GLU A 413 -43.09 37.23 -26.34
C GLU A 413 -42.80 36.80 -27.78
N ASP A 414 -42.67 37.81 -28.65
CA ASP A 414 -42.34 37.58 -30.03
C ASP A 414 -40.96 36.97 -30.25
N PHE A 415 -40.91 35.94 -31.08
CA PHE A 415 -39.68 35.27 -31.46
C PHE A 415 -38.87 36.11 -32.43
N LEU A 416 -39.53 36.68 -33.46
CA LEU A 416 -38.94 37.62 -34.40
C LEU A 416 -39.31 39.03 -33.99
N ILE A 417 -38.30 39.84 -33.73
CA ILE A 417 -38.48 41.26 -33.41
C ILE A 417 -37.97 42.13 -34.56
N VAL A 418 -38.75 43.18 -34.85
CA VAL A 418 -38.38 44.19 -35.83
C VAL A 418 -37.92 45.43 -35.09
N SER A 419 -36.67 45.86 -35.34
CA SER A 419 -36.05 47.01 -34.72
C SER A 419 -35.44 47.97 -35.76
N LYS A 420 -35.03 49.17 -35.34
CA LYS A 420 -34.21 50.02 -36.17
C LYS A 420 -32.81 49.49 -36.22
N SER A 421 -32.13 49.52 -37.39
CA SER A 421 -30.73 49.08 -37.52
C SER A 421 -29.82 49.85 -36.60
N ASN A 422 -28.87 49.15 -35.99
CA ASN A 422 -27.84 49.75 -35.15
C ASN A 422 -26.84 50.59 -35.99
N PHE A 423 -26.68 50.29 -37.29
CA PHE A 423 -25.74 50.94 -38.19
C PHE A 423 -26.34 52.19 -38.88
N ASP A 424 -27.59 52.09 -39.35
CA ASP A 424 -28.31 53.20 -39.93
C ASP A 424 -29.77 53.18 -39.54
N LYS A 425 -30.20 54.15 -38.72
CA LYS A 425 -31.55 54.26 -38.16
C LYS A 425 -32.66 54.42 -39.21
N ARG A 426 -32.34 54.68 -40.47
CA ARG A 426 -33.30 54.77 -41.57
C ARG A 426 -33.78 53.37 -42.01
N TYR A 427 -32.99 52.34 -41.73
CA TYR A 427 -33.37 50.95 -42.07
C TYR A 427 -33.91 50.21 -40.85
N LYS A 428 -34.83 49.31 -41.12
CA LYS A 428 -35.35 48.34 -40.12
C LYS A 428 -34.64 47.01 -40.33
N THR A 429 -34.33 46.37 -39.24
CA THR A 429 -33.79 45.00 -39.21
C THR A 429 -34.76 44.06 -38.51
N ILE A 430 -34.70 42.79 -38.85
CA ILE A 430 -35.38 41.70 -38.18
C ILE A 430 -34.33 40.75 -37.56
N SER A 431 -34.57 40.32 -36.36
CA SER A 431 -33.70 39.43 -35.63
C SER A 431 -34.48 38.51 -34.71
N ILE A 432 -33.83 37.44 -34.26
CA ILE A 432 -34.37 36.58 -33.20
C ILE A 432 -34.24 37.34 -31.86
N ASN A 433 -35.30 37.28 -31.06
CA ASN A 433 -35.31 37.84 -29.72
C ASN A 433 -34.35 37.04 -28.79
N LYS A 434 -33.05 37.41 -28.83
CA LYS A 434 -31.99 36.70 -28.08
C LYS A 434 -32.12 36.81 -26.59
N SER A 435 -32.83 37.84 -26.06
CA SER A 435 -33.03 37.96 -24.62
C SER A 435 -33.87 36.83 -24.03
N ILE A 436 -34.77 36.28 -24.86
CA ILE A 436 -35.75 35.26 -24.46
C ILE A 436 -35.42 33.90 -25.11
N PHE A 437 -35.01 33.90 -26.36
CA PHE A 437 -34.80 32.71 -27.17
C PHE A 437 -33.32 32.37 -27.42
N GLY A 438 -32.37 33.26 -27.11
CA GLY A 438 -30.96 33.08 -27.40
C GLY A 438 -30.31 31.88 -26.71
N LYS A 439 -30.93 31.35 -25.64
CA LYS A 439 -30.51 30.11 -24.96
C LYS A 439 -31.14 28.84 -25.56
N LEU A 440 -32.09 29.03 -26.51
CA LEU A 440 -32.83 27.92 -27.09
C LEU A 440 -32.28 27.50 -28.47
N PHE A 441 -31.26 28.20 -28.97
CA PHE A 441 -30.54 27.88 -30.19
C PHE A 441 -29.11 27.36 -29.91
#